data_667169b4c537ecac8c7253527054292f
#
_entry.id   667169b4c537ecac8c7253527054292f
#
_cell.length_a   1.000
_cell.length_b   1.000
_cell.length_c   1.000
_cell.angle_alpha   90.00
_cell.angle_beta   90.00
_cell.angle_gamma   90.00
#
_symmetry.space_group_name_H-M   'P 1'
#
loop_
_entity.id
_entity.type
_entity.pdbx_description
1 polymer ?
#
loop_
_entity_poly.entity_id
_entity_poly.type
_entity_poly.pdbx_seq_one_letter_code
_entity_poly.pdbx_strand_id
1 'polypeptide(L)'
;MSSPSRALTAAELREQVIRLGPWHIDVEITPEVSTRAFLEAPPGTYPDSLGGVAFHDPHDGFLRRLHRVFPRGLEGRTVLDCACNCGAYLFYAKEAGAGRCVGFDVREHWIRQARFLAEHRRQPSDGMSFEVFDLYDLASRDVGRFDVTFFLGIFYHLPDPVTGLKLAADLTDELLVLNTASKAGHTDGELVADEESETKLMSGAYGLCWYPTGPVVLTRILNWLGFPEVRCSVWRHAPRQRAELDRIEVLAARTPGFFDDWDAGVAAHEQIASLLATRTAPGATTLVIGEAGDLSGVKGRSPVALTATSDDELRAAMEGRDARYVALAGGAAAADSAEYAGLAPYLNERGKVVFEEACLRLWELHETPAGAQGEG
;
A
#
# COMPACT_ATOMS: atom_id res chain seq x y z
N MET A 1 -11.08 40.09 -2.33
CA MET A 1 -11.26 39.19 -1.19
C MET A 1 -12.48 38.36 -1.48
N SER A 2 -12.33 37.13 -1.96
CA SER A 2 -13.46 36.19 -2.18
C SER A 2 -13.98 35.77 -0.80
N SER A 3 -15.28 35.83 -0.61
CA SER A 3 -15.94 35.28 0.57
C SER A 3 -15.54 33.82 0.73
N PRO A 4 -15.25 33.30 1.94
CA PRO A 4 -14.97 31.88 2.13
C PRO A 4 -16.19 31.08 1.60
N SER A 5 -15.96 30.15 0.70
CA SER A 5 -17.02 29.27 0.19
C SER A 5 -17.57 28.47 1.39
N ARG A 6 -18.88 28.39 1.51
CA ARG A 6 -19.54 27.61 2.56
C ARG A 6 -19.14 26.13 2.41
N ALA A 7 -18.71 25.49 3.51
CA ALA A 7 -18.46 24.05 3.51
C ALA A 7 -19.73 23.28 3.09
N LEU A 8 -19.57 22.29 2.22
CA LEU A 8 -20.67 21.45 1.77
C LEU A 8 -21.17 20.56 2.92
N THR A 9 -22.46 20.32 2.96
CA THR A 9 -23.07 19.31 3.85
C THR A 9 -22.74 17.90 3.36
N ALA A 10 -22.93 16.90 4.22
CA ALA A 10 -22.73 15.49 3.85
C ALA A 10 -23.63 15.07 2.67
N ALA A 11 -24.85 15.59 2.56
CA ALA A 11 -25.75 15.33 1.45
C ALA A 11 -25.24 15.95 0.13
N GLU A 12 -24.78 17.20 0.17
CA GLU A 12 -24.19 17.87 -0.99
C GLU A 12 -22.90 17.20 -1.44
N LEU A 13 -22.06 16.74 -0.49
CA LEU A 13 -20.84 15.96 -0.82
C LEU A 13 -21.18 14.65 -1.53
N ARG A 14 -22.17 13.88 -1.04
CA ARG A 14 -22.63 12.64 -1.70
C ARG A 14 -23.11 12.89 -3.13
N GLU A 15 -23.93 13.94 -3.33
CA GLU A 15 -24.39 14.32 -4.67
C GLU A 15 -23.23 14.65 -5.61
N GLN A 16 -22.22 15.39 -5.12
CA GLN A 16 -21.03 15.70 -5.91
C GLN A 16 -20.21 14.45 -6.24
N VAL A 17 -20.04 13.54 -5.27
CA VAL A 17 -19.34 12.26 -5.48
C VAL A 17 -20.03 11.43 -6.56
N ILE A 18 -21.36 11.32 -6.51
CA ILE A 18 -22.16 10.65 -7.55
C ILE A 18 -21.95 11.33 -8.91
N ARG A 19 -22.05 12.64 -8.98
CA ARG A 19 -21.88 13.39 -10.22
C ARG A 19 -20.50 13.27 -10.85
N LEU A 20 -19.47 13.14 -10.02
CA LEU A 20 -18.06 12.99 -10.47
C LEU A 20 -17.67 11.54 -10.78
N GLY A 21 -18.51 10.55 -10.48
CA GLY A 21 -18.23 9.14 -10.72
C GLY A 21 -18.08 8.77 -12.20
N PRO A 22 -17.69 7.53 -12.46
CA PRO A 22 -17.33 6.51 -11.50
C PRO A 22 -15.95 6.76 -10.84
N TRP A 23 -15.77 6.26 -9.62
CA TRP A 23 -14.50 6.33 -8.89
C TRP A 23 -13.79 4.99 -8.93
N HIS A 24 -12.47 5.03 -8.89
CA HIS A 24 -11.65 3.83 -8.86
C HIS A 24 -11.20 3.46 -7.43
N ILE A 25 -10.94 4.45 -6.59
CA ILE A 25 -10.38 4.27 -5.26
C ILE A 25 -11.32 4.85 -4.21
N ASP A 26 -11.49 4.10 -3.10
CA ASP A 26 -12.20 4.60 -1.92
C ASP A 26 -11.31 5.59 -1.17
N VAL A 27 -11.78 6.81 -1.04
CA VAL A 27 -11.09 7.90 -0.34
C VAL A 27 -12.07 8.56 0.61
N GLU A 28 -11.73 8.59 1.89
CA GLU A 28 -12.51 9.33 2.88
C GLU A 28 -12.43 10.84 2.62
N ILE A 29 -13.59 11.49 2.59
CA ILE A 29 -13.72 12.95 2.47
C ILE A 29 -14.01 13.54 3.84
N THR A 30 -15.01 12.98 4.53
CA THR A 30 -15.35 13.24 5.94
C THR A 30 -15.67 11.90 6.60
N PRO A 31 -15.79 11.81 7.93
CA PRO A 31 -16.18 10.56 8.59
C PRO A 31 -17.50 9.96 8.09
N GLU A 32 -18.40 10.78 7.50
CA GLU A 32 -19.71 10.35 7.03
C GLU A 32 -19.78 10.12 5.51
N VAL A 33 -18.74 10.55 4.75
CA VAL A 33 -18.75 10.51 3.28
C VAL A 33 -17.41 10.10 2.72
N SER A 34 -17.40 9.06 1.90
CA SER A 34 -16.26 8.69 1.07
C SER A 34 -16.66 8.65 -0.40
N THR A 35 -15.71 8.46 -1.27
CA THR A 35 -15.95 8.30 -2.71
C THR A 35 -16.82 7.08 -3.02
N ARG A 36 -16.95 6.11 -2.08
CA ARG A 36 -17.87 4.97 -2.17
C ARG A 36 -19.34 5.38 -2.42
N ALA A 37 -19.72 6.59 -2.05
CA ALA A 37 -21.07 7.09 -2.25
C ALA A 37 -21.50 7.07 -3.74
N PHE A 38 -20.57 7.03 -4.70
CA PHE A 38 -20.93 6.90 -6.11
C PHE A 38 -21.66 5.58 -6.44
N LEU A 39 -21.48 4.53 -5.63
CA LEU A 39 -22.18 3.26 -5.79
C LEU A 39 -23.71 3.36 -5.50
N GLU A 40 -24.14 4.45 -4.86
CA GLU A 40 -25.56 4.75 -4.61
C GLU A 40 -26.25 5.30 -5.86
N ALA A 41 -25.49 5.58 -6.94
CA ALA A 41 -26.04 6.09 -8.19
C ALA A 41 -27.03 5.10 -8.81
N PRO A 42 -28.17 5.59 -9.36
CA PRO A 42 -29.11 4.74 -10.07
C PRO A 42 -28.47 3.96 -11.22
N PRO A 43 -28.93 2.74 -11.53
CA PRO A 43 -28.46 2.00 -12.70
C PRO A 43 -28.52 2.84 -13.96
N GLY A 44 -27.48 2.81 -14.78
CA GLY A 44 -27.39 3.59 -16.02
C GLY A 44 -26.96 5.06 -15.85
N THR A 45 -26.59 5.47 -14.62
CA THR A 45 -26.06 6.83 -14.37
C THR A 45 -24.77 7.08 -15.17
N TYR A 46 -23.92 6.07 -15.28
CA TYR A 46 -22.64 6.17 -15.99
C TYR A 46 -22.71 5.45 -17.33
N PRO A 47 -22.23 6.08 -18.43
CA PRO A 47 -22.17 5.45 -19.75
C PRO A 47 -21.32 4.17 -19.73
N ASP A 48 -21.61 3.23 -20.63
CA ASP A 48 -20.83 1.98 -20.78
C ASP A 48 -19.34 2.23 -21.08
N SER A 49 -19.02 3.37 -21.73
CA SER A 49 -17.64 3.80 -21.95
C SER A 49 -16.86 4.07 -20.67
N LEU A 50 -17.55 4.34 -19.56
CA LEU A 50 -16.99 4.48 -18.22
C LEU A 50 -17.03 3.15 -17.44
N GLY A 51 -17.56 2.07 -18.03
CA GLY A 51 -17.67 0.75 -17.41
C GLY A 51 -16.34 0.08 -17.20
N GLY A 52 -16.33 -0.94 -16.33
CA GLY A 52 -15.14 -1.73 -16.01
C GLY A 52 -14.18 -1.07 -15.02
N VAL A 53 -14.56 0.05 -14.42
CA VAL A 53 -13.79 0.65 -13.30
C VAL A 53 -13.94 -0.25 -12.09
N ALA A 54 -12.85 -0.93 -11.71
CA ALA A 54 -12.79 -1.68 -10.46
C ALA A 54 -12.67 -0.69 -9.29
N PHE A 55 -13.50 -0.87 -8.27
CA PHE A 55 -13.45 -0.04 -7.06
C PHE A 55 -12.79 -0.79 -5.92
N HIS A 56 -11.83 -0.18 -5.25
CA HIS A 56 -11.07 -0.80 -4.16
C HIS A 56 -10.57 0.24 -3.14
N ASP A 57 -10.15 -0.25 -1.99
CA ASP A 57 -9.53 0.54 -0.94
C ASP A 57 -8.08 0.06 -0.71
N PRO A 58 -7.07 0.80 -1.18
CA PRO A 58 -5.67 0.45 -0.99
C PRO A 58 -5.02 1.11 0.24
N HIS A 59 -5.73 1.97 0.98
CA HIS A 59 -5.18 2.89 1.98
C HIS A 59 -4.21 2.21 2.96
N ASP A 60 -4.71 1.29 3.77
CA ASP A 60 -3.90 0.65 4.82
C ASP A 60 -2.74 -0.16 4.25
N GLY A 61 -2.98 -0.86 3.13
CA GLY A 61 -1.95 -1.65 2.46
C GLY A 61 -0.83 -0.77 1.91
N PHE A 62 -1.17 0.38 1.36
CA PHE A 62 -0.20 1.33 0.82
C PHE A 62 0.62 1.99 1.93
N LEU A 63 -0.02 2.50 2.97
CA LEU A 63 0.67 3.12 4.11
C LEU A 63 1.61 2.15 4.82
N ARG A 64 1.17 0.91 5.08
CA ARG A 64 2.06 -0.11 5.67
C ARG A 64 3.31 -0.36 4.82
N ARG A 65 3.19 -0.45 3.49
CA ARG A 65 4.35 -0.60 2.60
C ARG A 65 5.25 0.62 2.63
N LEU A 66 4.66 1.81 2.60
CA LEU A 66 5.40 3.07 2.65
C LEU A 66 6.20 3.20 3.96
N HIS A 67 5.59 2.86 5.11
CA HIS A 67 6.27 2.91 6.41
C HIS A 67 7.36 1.84 6.56
N ARG A 68 7.30 0.71 5.85
CA ARG A 68 8.42 -0.24 5.81
C ARG A 68 9.65 0.36 5.12
N VAL A 69 9.44 1.13 4.06
CA VAL A 69 10.54 1.79 3.32
C VAL A 69 10.99 3.06 4.04
N PHE A 70 10.06 3.80 4.58
CA PHE A 70 10.27 5.04 5.33
C PHE A 70 9.65 4.92 6.73
N PRO A 71 10.36 4.35 7.72
CA PRO A 71 9.81 4.13 9.07
C PRO A 71 9.29 5.38 9.76
N ARG A 72 9.86 6.54 9.44
CA ARG A 72 9.41 7.86 9.93
C ARG A 72 8.43 8.56 8.98
N GLY A 73 7.85 7.84 8.02
CA GLY A 73 7.03 8.42 6.97
C GLY A 73 7.81 9.25 5.96
N LEU A 74 7.09 10.10 5.21
CA LEU A 74 7.64 10.93 4.14
C LEU A 74 7.97 12.37 4.60
N GLU A 75 8.25 12.58 5.87
CA GLU A 75 8.40 13.90 6.47
C GLU A 75 9.27 14.85 5.62
N GLY A 76 8.63 15.92 5.11
CA GLY A 76 9.25 16.94 4.27
C GLY A 76 9.56 16.54 2.82
N ARG A 77 9.44 15.25 2.46
CA ARG A 77 9.74 14.77 1.10
C ARG A 77 8.75 15.29 0.07
N THR A 78 9.25 15.45 -1.14
CA THR A 78 8.46 15.79 -2.32
C THR A 78 8.06 14.54 -3.08
N VAL A 79 6.79 14.49 -3.55
CA VAL A 79 6.23 13.31 -4.21
C VAL A 79 5.61 13.65 -5.56
N LEU A 80 5.98 12.91 -6.60
CA LEU A 80 5.36 12.94 -7.92
C LEU A 80 4.50 11.69 -8.11
N ASP A 81 3.29 11.82 -8.64
CA ASP A 81 2.44 10.69 -9.03
C ASP A 81 2.08 10.79 -10.51
N CYS A 82 2.64 9.88 -11.30
CA CYS A 82 2.45 9.83 -12.74
C CYS A 82 1.19 9.03 -13.08
N ALA A 83 0.23 9.65 -13.78
CA ALA A 83 -1.11 9.13 -14.02
C ALA A 83 -1.86 8.88 -12.69
N CYS A 84 -1.95 9.94 -11.89
CA CYS A 84 -2.37 9.90 -10.50
C CYS A 84 -3.84 9.51 -10.27
N ASN A 85 -4.64 9.33 -11.32
CA ASN A 85 -6.07 9.06 -11.20
C ASN A 85 -6.74 10.14 -10.32
N CYS A 86 -7.56 9.78 -9.35
CA CYS A 86 -8.16 10.72 -8.40
C CYS A 86 -7.18 11.27 -7.33
N GLY A 87 -5.90 10.99 -7.44
CA GLY A 87 -4.85 11.50 -6.54
C GLY A 87 -4.78 10.79 -5.18
N ALA A 88 -5.43 9.63 -5.01
CA ALA A 88 -5.52 8.94 -3.71
C ALA A 88 -4.15 8.70 -3.07
N TYR A 89 -3.18 8.22 -3.82
CA TYR A 89 -1.84 7.92 -3.31
C TYR A 89 -1.07 9.16 -2.85
N LEU A 90 -1.33 10.32 -3.47
CA LEU A 90 -0.76 11.59 -2.99
C LEU A 90 -1.42 12.06 -1.69
N PHE A 91 -2.71 11.82 -1.50
CA PHE A 91 -3.36 12.09 -0.20
C PHE A 91 -2.77 11.20 0.90
N TYR A 92 -2.53 9.92 0.61
CA TYR A 92 -1.86 9.00 1.56
C TYR A 92 -0.40 9.40 1.82
N ALA A 93 0.32 9.90 0.81
CA ALA A 93 1.65 10.46 0.99
C ALA A 93 1.63 11.71 1.91
N LYS A 94 0.62 12.57 1.79
CA LYS A 94 0.40 13.69 2.71
C LYS A 94 0.13 13.23 4.14
N GLU A 95 -0.68 12.21 4.32
CA GLU A 95 -0.92 11.59 5.64
C GLU A 95 0.38 11.04 6.25
N ALA A 96 1.28 10.52 5.41
CA ALA A 96 2.61 10.09 5.82
C ALA A 96 3.63 11.22 5.99
N GLY A 97 3.22 12.50 5.89
CA GLY A 97 4.07 13.67 6.16
C GLY A 97 4.74 14.31 4.94
N ALA A 98 4.40 13.91 3.71
CA ALA A 98 4.97 14.54 2.51
C ALA A 98 4.74 16.06 2.48
N GLY A 99 5.77 16.81 2.09
CA GLY A 99 5.71 18.26 1.99
C GLY A 99 4.98 18.73 0.74
N ARG A 100 5.59 18.55 -0.43
CA ARG A 100 5.03 18.90 -1.73
C ARG A 100 4.62 17.65 -2.49
N CYS A 101 3.39 17.65 -3.05
CA CYS A 101 2.86 16.56 -3.86
C CYS A 101 2.34 17.08 -5.19
N VAL A 102 2.77 16.47 -6.30
CA VAL A 102 2.32 16.82 -7.65
C VAL A 102 1.76 15.58 -8.32
N GLY A 103 0.54 15.66 -8.81
CA GLY A 103 -0.09 14.61 -9.58
C GLY A 103 -0.53 15.10 -10.95
N PHE A 104 -0.43 14.26 -11.94
CA PHE A 104 -0.99 14.53 -13.26
C PHE A 104 -1.61 13.28 -13.86
N ASP A 105 -2.58 13.51 -14.73
CA ASP A 105 -3.22 12.45 -15.51
C ASP A 105 -3.62 13.02 -16.88
N VAL A 106 -3.58 12.19 -17.90
CA VAL A 106 -4.01 12.61 -19.25
C VAL A 106 -5.52 12.81 -19.33
N ARG A 107 -6.28 12.21 -18.43
CA ARG A 107 -7.74 12.27 -18.42
C ARG A 107 -8.25 13.33 -17.43
N GLU A 108 -8.90 14.34 -17.95
CA GLU A 108 -9.52 15.39 -17.14
C GLU A 108 -10.50 14.84 -16.09
N HIS A 109 -11.20 13.73 -16.39
CA HIS A 109 -12.09 13.06 -15.44
C HIS A 109 -11.44 12.82 -14.09
N TRP A 110 -10.24 12.21 -14.09
CA TRP A 110 -9.50 11.90 -12.87
C TRP A 110 -9.00 13.17 -12.15
N ILE A 111 -8.51 14.14 -12.90
CA ILE A 111 -8.02 15.39 -12.30
C ILE A 111 -9.14 16.23 -11.69
N ARG A 112 -10.34 16.18 -12.26
CA ARG A 112 -11.52 16.80 -11.63
C ARG A 112 -11.85 16.15 -10.29
N GLN A 113 -11.76 14.84 -10.19
CA GLN A 113 -11.94 14.10 -8.93
C GLN A 113 -10.84 14.46 -7.93
N ALA A 114 -9.57 14.49 -8.34
CA ALA A 114 -8.46 14.84 -7.47
C ALA A 114 -8.59 16.27 -6.90
N ARG A 115 -8.97 17.23 -7.74
CA ARG A 115 -9.21 18.62 -7.31
C ARG A 115 -10.41 18.74 -6.35
N PHE A 116 -11.48 18.00 -6.60
CA PHE A 116 -12.61 17.93 -5.68
C PHE A 116 -12.20 17.37 -4.31
N LEU A 117 -11.42 16.30 -4.28
CA LEU A 117 -10.90 15.75 -3.03
C LEU A 117 -9.97 16.75 -2.32
N ALA A 118 -9.08 17.42 -3.03
CA ALA A 118 -8.18 18.43 -2.45
C ALA A 118 -8.93 19.62 -1.82
N GLU A 119 -10.10 19.97 -2.37
CA GLU A 119 -10.93 21.07 -1.86
C GLU A 119 -11.79 20.68 -0.66
N HIS A 120 -12.26 19.42 -0.59
CA HIS A 120 -13.30 19.03 0.34
C HIS A 120 -12.89 17.99 1.38
N ARG A 121 -11.73 17.35 1.27
CA ARG A 121 -11.23 16.47 2.33
C ARG A 121 -10.93 17.25 3.60
N ARG A 122 -11.19 16.60 4.73
CA ARG A 122 -10.92 17.16 6.05
C ARG A 122 -9.43 17.37 6.32
N GLN A 123 -8.59 16.50 5.75
CA GLN A 123 -7.13 16.57 5.93
C GLN A 123 -6.54 17.65 5.02
N PRO A 124 -5.47 18.34 5.46
CA PRO A 124 -4.83 19.40 4.69
C PRO A 124 -4.35 18.91 3.31
N SER A 125 -4.60 19.72 2.29
CA SER A 125 -4.09 19.53 0.92
C SER A 125 -3.04 20.59 0.53
N ASP A 126 -2.50 21.30 1.50
CA ASP A 126 -1.48 22.31 1.27
C ASP A 126 -0.25 21.70 0.60
N GLY A 127 0.27 22.36 -0.43
CA GLY A 127 1.41 21.88 -1.21
C GLY A 127 1.07 20.76 -2.19
N MET A 128 -0.21 20.48 -2.44
CA MET A 128 -0.66 19.55 -3.48
C MET A 128 -1.08 20.31 -4.75
N SER A 129 -0.77 19.74 -5.91
CA SER A 129 -1.26 20.22 -7.20
C SER A 129 -1.61 19.07 -8.13
N PHE A 130 -2.67 19.28 -8.94
CA PHE A 130 -3.18 18.29 -9.88
C PHE A 130 -3.40 18.93 -11.25
N GLU A 131 -2.76 18.36 -12.29
CA GLU A 131 -2.76 18.91 -13.63
C GLU A 131 -3.18 17.87 -14.68
N VAL A 132 -3.82 18.35 -15.75
CA VAL A 132 -4.13 17.52 -16.91
C VAL A 132 -3.02 17.68 -17.93
N PHE A 133 -2.22 16.65 -18.13
CA PHE A 133 -1.25 16.59 -19.22
C PHE A 133 -0.78 15.15 -19.47
N ASP A 134 -0.16 14.95 -20.63
CA ASP A 134 0.37 13.66 -21.04
C ASP A 134 1.75 13.41 -20.42
N LEU A 135 2.03 12.16 -20.01
CA LEU A 135 3.33 11.76 -19.47
C LEU A 135 4.49 12.16 -20.40
N TYR A 136 4.31 12.04 -21.71
CA TYR A 136 5.36 12.37 -22.68
C TYR A 136 5.65 13.88 -22.80
N ASP A 137 4.75 14.73 -22.28
CA ASP A 137 4.99 16.17 -22.16
C ASP A 137 5.85 16.52 -20.93
N LEU A 138 6.10 15.57 -20.02
CA LEU A 138 6.75 15.81 -18.73
C LEU A 138 8.12 16.52 -18.87
N ALA A 139 8.90 16.17 -19.91
CA ALA A 139 10.19 16.80 -20.17
C ALA A 139 10.09 18.29 -20.53
N SER A 140 8.94 18.76 -21.02
CA SER A 140 8.70 20.17 -21.41
C SER A 140 8.08 20.98 -20.27
N ARG A 141 7.75 20.33 -19.11
CA ARG A 141 7.11 20.94 -17.96
C ARG A 141 8.14 21.26 -16.88
N ASP A 142 8.05 22.43 -16.30
CA ASP A 142 8.85 22.81 -15.12
C ASP A 142 8.15 22.35 -13.84
N VAL A 143 8.08 21.04 -13.63
CA VAL A 143 7.48 20.44 -12.42
C VAL A 143 8.49 20.29 -11.28
N GLY A 144 9.78 20.48 -11.56
CA GLY A 144 10.88 20.29 -10.61
C GLY A 144 11.25 18.81 -10.42
N ARG A 145 12.08 18.54 -9.40
CA ARG A 145 12.49 17.19 -9.01
C ARG A 145 11.77 16.74 -7.75
N PHE A 146 11.79 15.43 -7.50
CA PHE A 146 11.04 14.80 -6.41
C PHE A 146 11.88 13.73 -5.72
N ASP A 147 11.79 13.68 -4.40
CA ASP A 147 12.44 12.63 -3.62
C ASP A 147 11.82 11.26 -3.95
N VAL A 148 10.49 11.20 -4.07
CA VAL A 148 9.76 9.96 -4.35
C VAL A 148 8.87 10.14 -5.58
N THR A 149 8.89 9.15 -6.48
CA THR A 149 7.99 9.11 -7.64
C THR A 149 7.15 7.84 -7.63
N PHE A 150 5.84 8.00 -7.76
CA PHE A 150 4.88 6.92 -7.98
C PHE A 150 4.62 6.75 -9.47
N PHE A 151 4.80 5.51 -9.95
CA PHE A 151 4.54 5.08 -11.33
C PHE A 151 3.61 3.87 -11.29
N LEU A 152 2.38 4.11 -10.79
CA LEU A 152 1.46 3.06 -10.38
C LEU A 152 0.40 2.79 -11.43
N GLY A 153 0.44 1.60 -12.04
CA GLY A 153 -0.58 1.14 -12.97
C GLY A 153 -0.51 1.77 -14.36
N ILE A 154 0.52 2.52 -14.69
CA ILE A 154 0.65 3.20 -15.99
C ILE A 154 1.57 2.48 -16.98
N PHE A 155 2.63 1.78 -16.54
CA PHE A 155 3.68 1.23 -17.41
C PHE A 155 3.11 0.42 -18.58
N TYR A 156 2.18 -0.48 -18.29
CA TYR A 156 1.59 -1.36 -19.29
C TYR A 156 0.56 -0.68 -20.21
N HIS A 157 0.22 0.58 -19.99
CA HIS A 157 -0.68 1.38 -20.83
C HIS A 157 0.06 2.26 -21.85
N LEU A 158 1.39 2.24 -21.85
CA LEU A 158 2.19 3.16 -22.65
C LEU A 158 2.62 2.53 -23.99
N PRO A 159 2.59 3.29 -25.10
CA PRO A 159 3.09 2.83 -26.40
C PRO A 159 4.63 2.76 -26.44
N ASP A 160 5.31 3.54 -25.60
CA ASP A 160 6.76 3.48 -25.34
C ASP A 160 7.01 3.55 -23.81
N PRO A 161 6.85 2.42 -23.10
CA PRO A 161 6.94 2.39 -21.65
C PRO A 161 8.34 2.70 -21.11
N VAL A 162 9.39 2.42 -21.88
CA VAL A 162 10.77 2.69 -21.47
C VAL A 162 11.04 4.18 -21.44
N THR A 163 10.64 4.91 -22.49
CA THR A 163 10.72 6.39 -22.51
C THR A 163 9.84 7.00 -21.44
N GLY A 164 8.61 6.52 -21.28
CA GLY A 164 7.71 7.01 -20.22
C GLY A 164 8.31 6.84 -18.83
N LEU A 165 8.86 5.67 -18.52
CA LEU A 165 9.53 5.39 -17.25
C LEU A 165 10.79 6.25 -17.08
N LYS A 166 11.57 6.48 -18.17
CA LYS A 166 12.74 7.34 -18.14
C LYS A 166 12.39 8.78 -17.76
N LEU A 167 11.33 9.35 -18.32
CA LEU A 167 10.89 10.71 -17.99
C LEU A 167 10.58 10.87 -16.50
N ALA A 168 9.90 9.90 -15.89
CA ALA A 168 9.64 9.88 -14.47
C ALA A 168 10.94 9.69 -13.65
N ALA A 169 11.79 8.75 -14.08
CA ALA A 169 13.08 8.46 -13.45
C ALA A 169 14.02 9.69 -13.44
N ASP A 170 14.08 10.45 -14.52
CA ASP A 170 14.92 11.64 -14.62
C ASP A 170 14.56 12.72 -13.57
N LEU A 171 13.32 12.72 -13.07
CA LEU A 171 12.85 13.63 -12.03
C LEU A 171 12.91 13.05 -10.61
N THR A 172 13.31 11.78 -10.45
CA THR A 172 13.35 11.08 -9.17
C THR A 172 14.74 11.18 -8.53
N ASP A 173 14.82 11.65 -7.30
CA ASP A 173 16.07 11.80 -6.55
C ASP A 173 16.39 10.64 -5.60
N GLU A 174 15.38 10.00 -4.98
CA GLU A 174 15.59 8.98 -3.96
C GLU A 174 14.97 7.64 -4.36
N LEU A 175 13.64 7.56 -4.46
CA LEU A 175 12.90 6.32 -4.66
C LEU A 175 11.86 6.43 -5.77
N LEU A 176 11.84 5.45 -6.69
CA LEU A 176 10.76 5.23 -7.64
C LEU A 176 9.99 3.97 -7.24
N VAL A 177 8.67 4.11 -7.09
CA VAL A 177 7.73 3.01 -6.81
C VAL A 177 6.95 2.73 -8.07
N LEU A 178 7.17 1.55 -8.67
CA LEU A 178 6.48 1.11 -9.88
C LEU A 178 5.53 -0.04 -9.54
N ASN A 179 4.31 0.03 -10.06
CA ASN A 179 3.38 -1.09 -10.05
C ASN A 179 2.83 -1.31 -11.46
N THR A 180 2.87 -2.54 -11.94
CA THR A 180 2.43 -2.87 -13.31
C THR A 180 1.76 -4.23 -13.38
N ALA A 181 0.87 -4.40 -14.35
CA ALA A 181 0.44 -5.72 -14.77
C ALA A 181 1.56 -6.39 -15.59
N SER A 182 1.61 -7.72 -15.55
CA SER A 182 2.60 -8.57 -16.21
C SER A 182 1.91 -9.75 -16.88
N LYS A 183 2.32 -10.13 -18.08
CA LYS A 183 1.82 -11.34 -18.72
C LYS A 183 2.50 -12.59 -18.18
N ALA A 184 1.70 -13.46 -17.54
CA ALA A 184 2.15 -14.76 -17.08
C ALA A 184 2.37 -15.74 -18.27
N GLY A 185 3.20 -16.77 -18.05
CA GLY A 185 3.42 -17.85 -19.02
C GLY A 185 4.44 -17.55 -20.11
N HIS A 186 5.09 -16.41 -20.10
CA HIS A 186 6.21 -16.04 -20.97
C HIS A 186 7.56 -16.21 -20.27
N THR A 187 8.64 -16.22 -21.05
CA THR A 187 10.01 -16.15 -20.48
C THR A 187 10.22 -14.79 -19.86
N ASP A 188 10.72 -14.74 -18.62
CA ASP A 188 11.03 -13.47 -17.97
C ASP A 188 12.15 -12.71 -18.70
N GLY A 189 11.98 -11.42 -18.87
CA GLY A 189 12.96 -10.54 -19.52
C GLY A 189 12.50 -9.92 -20.82
N GLU A 190 11.23 -10.09 -21.19
CA GLU A 190 10.63 -9.59 -22.44
C GLU A 190 9.54 -8.53 -22.15
N LEU A 191 9.24 -7.74 -23.18
CA LEU A 191 8.03 -6.90 -23.27
C LEU A 191 7.14 -7.46 -24.39
N VAL A 192 5.87 -7.68 -24.09
CA VAL A 192 4.89 -8.22 -25.04
C VAL A 192 3.89 -7.14 -25.38
N ALA A 193 3.78 -6.82 -26.68
CA ALA A 193 2.79 -5.87 -27.19
C ALA A 193 1.38 -6.42 -27.08
N ASP A 194 0.42 -5.52 -26.88
CA ASP A 194 -1.01 -5.79 -26.90
C ASP A 194 -1.77 -4.54 -27.32
N GLU A 195 -3.06 -4.66 -27.51
CA GLU A 195 -3.95 -3.55 -27.86
C GLU A 195 -5.00 -3.33 -26.78
N GLU A 196 -5.34 -2.09 -26.55
CA GLU A 196 -6.41 -1.71 -25.63
C GLU A 196 -7.29 -0.59 -26.19
N SER A 197 -8.48 -0.45 -25.63
CA SER A 197 -9.44 0.57 -26.09
C SER A 197 -9.12 1.94 -25.48
N GLU A 198 -8.70 2.88 -26.30
CA GLU A 198 -8.46 4.28 -25.92
C GLU A 198 -9.67 4.98 -25.30
N THR A 199 -10.86 4.49 -25.60
CA THR A 199 -12.13 5.10 -25.15
C THR A 199 -12.54 4.68 -23.75
N LYS A 200 -11.98 3.60 -23.21
CA LYS A 200 -12.31 3.14 -21.86
C LYS A 200 -11.51 3.91 -20.81
N LEU A 201 -12.19 4.30 -19.73
CA LEU A 201 -11.61 5.15 -18.69
C LEU A 201 -10.38 4.53 -18.00
N MET A 202 -10.35 3.19 -17.85
CA MET A 202 -9.26 2.45 -17.21
C MET A 202 -8.24 1.86 -18.18
N SER A 203 -8.33 2.16 -19.46
CA SER A 203 -7.35 1.80 -20.47
C SER A 203 -6.38 2.95 -20.73
N GLY A 204 -5.25 2.66 -21.36
CA GLY A 204 -4.34 3.70 -21.86
C GLY A 204 -5.00 4.60 -22.91
N ALA A 205 -4.34 5.70 -23.21
CA ALA A 205 -4.85 6.72 -24.14
C ALA A 205 -4.35 6.53 -25.57
N TYR A 206 -3.60 5.46 -25.87
CA TYR A 206 -2.83 5.33 -27.12
C TYR A 206 -3.17 4.10 -27.96
N GLY A 207 -4.00 3.19 -27.47
CA GLY A 207 -4.36 1.95 -28.17
C GLY A 207 -3.31 0.86 -28.15
N LEU A 208 -2.03 1.18 -28.24
CA LEU A 208 -0.90 0.25 -28.11
C LEU A 208 -0.40 0.22 -26.68
N CYS A 209 -0.17 -0.98 -26.14
CA CYS A 209 0.32 -1.20 -24.80
C CYS A 209 1.37 -2.31 -24.74
N TRP A 210 2.16 -2.38 -23.64
CA TRP A 210 3.25 -3.33 -23.49
C TRP A 210 3.28 -3.91 -22.08
N TYR A 211 3.19 -5.22 -21.98
CA TYR A 211 3.27 -5.92 -20.71
C TYR A 211 4.69 -6.49 -20.50
N PRO A 212 5.33 -6.23 -19.34
CA PRO A 212 6.51 -7.02 -18.96
C PRO A 212 6.10 -8.47 -18.70
N THR A 213 7.00 -9.40 -18.93
CA THR A 213 6.78 -10.83 -18.70
C THR A 213 7.26 -11.28 -17.32
N GLY A 214 7.89 -10.39 -16.57
CA GLY A 214 8.39 -10.63 -15.22
C GLY A 214 9.26 -9.49 -14.71
N PRO A 215 9.86 -9.65 -13.52
CA PRO A 215 10.66 -8.60 -12.89
C PRO A 215 12.01 -8.34 -13.56
N VAL A 216 12.57 -9.31 -14.31
CA VAL A 216 13.93 -9.18 -14.87
C VAL A 216 14.04 -8.02 -15.86
N VAL A 217 13.06 -7.87 -16.76
CA VAL A 217 13.07 -6.75 -17.73
C VAL A 217 12.98 -5.40 -17.03
N LEU A 218 12.13 -5.28 -16.02
CA LEU A 218 11.96 -4.04 -15.24
C LEU A 218 13.25 -3.70 -14.47
N THR A 219 13.86 -4.68 -13.82
CA THR A 219 15.13 -4.51 -13.12
C THR A 219 16.24 -4.02 -14.06
N ARG A 220 16.35 -4.59 -15.24
CA ARG A 220 17.34 -4.16 -16.24
C ARG A 220 17.13 -2.73 -16.70
N ILE A 221 15.88 -2.34 -16.96
CA ILE A 221 15.52 -0.97 -17.36
C ILE A 221 15.86 0.00 -16.22
N LEU A 222 15.45 -0.31 -14.98
CA LEU A 222 15.69 0.57 -13.83
C LEU A 222 17.17 0.71 -13.49
N ASN A 223 17.96 -0.38 -13.56
CA ASN A 223 19.41 -0.29 -13.41
C ASN A 223 20.05 0.61 -14.48
N TRP A 224 19.62 0.49 -15.74
CA TRP A 224 20.07 1.36 -16.82
C TRP A 224 19.67 2.84 -16.59
N LEU A 225 18.52 3.09 -15.95
CA LEU A 225 18.05 4.42 -15.56
C LEU A 225 18.73 4.98 -14.30
N GLY A 226 19.71 4.25 -13.72
CA GLY A 226 20.52 4.70 -12.60
C GLY A 226 19.94 4.40 -11.23
N PHE A 227 19.12 3.34 -11.10
CA PHE A 227 18.68 2.81 -9.84
C PHE A 227 19.41 1.49 -9.55
N PRO A 228 20.53 1.50 -8.80
CA PRO A 228 21.30 0.30 -8.51
C PRO A 228 20.60 -0.66 -7.54
N GLU A 229 19.70 -0.13 -6.72
CA GLU A 229 18.95 -0.89 -5.72
C GLU A 229 17.53 -1.14 -6.21
N VAL A 230 17.19 -2.38 -6.52
CA VAL A 230 15.87 -2.78 -7.02
C VAL A 230 15.34 -3.96 -6.21
N ARG A 231 14.12 -3.83 -5.67
CA ARG A 231 13.38 -4.90 -4.98
C ARG A 231 12.06 -5.13 -5.69
N CYS A 232 11.79 -6.38 -6.06
CA CYS A 232 10.59 -6.77 -6.79
C CYS A 232 9.74 -7.73 -5.99
N SER A 233 8.43 -7.49 -5.98
CA SER A 233 7.43 -8.43 -5.47
C SER A 233 6.46 -8.78 -6.59
N VAL A 234 6.17 -10.07 -6.75
CA VAL A 234 5.23 -10.58 -7.77
C VAL A 234 4.08 -11.28 -7.08
N TRP A 235 2.86 -10.92 -7.41
CA TRP A 235 1.68 -11.63 -6.92
C TRP A 235 0.66 -11.87 -8.02
N ARG A 236 -0.01 -13.00 -7.93
CA ARG A 236 -1.06 -13.38 -8.87
C ARG A 236 -2.37 -12.70 -8.50
N HIS A 237 -3.06 -12.19 -9.50
CA HIS A 237 -4.43 -11.75 -9.32
C HIS A 237 -5.31 -12.94 -8.89
N ALA A 238 -6.28 -12.66 -7.99
CA ALA A 238 -7.31 -13.65 -7.66
C ALA A 238 -8.04 -14.08 -8.95
N PRO A 239 -8.41 -15.38 -9.08
CA PRO A 239 -8.86 -15.99 -10.36
C PRO A 239 -10.07 -15.35 -11.05
N ARG A 240 -10.68 -14.34 -10.46
CA ARG A 240 -11.96 -13.77 -10.96
C ARG A 240 -11.84 -12.60 -11.94
N GLN A 241 -10.64 -12.02 -12.15
CA GLN A 241 -10.56 -10.80 -12.97
C GLN A 241 -9.75 -10.92 -14.27
N ARG A 242 -8.63 -11.62 -14.29
CA ARG A 242 -7.86 -11.97 -15.51
C ARG A 242 -6.81 -13.03 -15.14
N ALA A 243 -7.09 -14.29 -15.39
CA ALA A 243 -6.20 -15.42 -15.07
C ALA A 243 -4.81 -15.36 -15.74
N GLU A 244 -4.63 -14.46 -16.70
CA GLU A 244 -3.43 -14.34 -17.51
C GLU A 244 -2.48 -13.23 -17.06
N LEU A 245 -2.85 -12.42 -16.06
CA LEU A 245 -2.04 -11.29 -15.60
C LEU A 245 -1.63 -11.48 -14.15
N ASP A 246 -0.34 -11.36 -13.91
CA ASP A 246 0.24 -11.14 -12.60
C ASP A 246 0.38 -9.63 -12.33
N ARG A 247 0.67 -9.26 -11.09
CA ARG A 247 1.07 -7.90 -10.74
C ARG A 247 2.51 -7.91 -10.24
N ILE A 248 3.27 -6.92 -10.67
CA ILE A 248 4.64 -6.68 -10.19
C ILE A 248 4.68 -5.32 -9.52
N GLU A 249 5.19 -5.27 -8.30
CA GLU A 249 5.59 -4.04 -7.63
C GLU A 249 7.11 -3.99 -7.57
N VAL A 250 7.66 -2.83 -7.87
CA VAL A 250 9.09 -2.58 -7.85
C VAL A 250 9.39 -1.35 -7.02
N LEU A 251 10.30 -1.48 -6.09
CA LEU A 251 10.93 -0.38 -5.37
C LEU A 251 12.33 -0.21 -5.97
N ALA A 252 12.62 0.97 -6.49
CA ALA A 252 13.91 1.26 -7.12
C ALA A 252 14.54 2.50 -6.50
N ALA A 253 15.69 2.36 -5.85
CA ALA A 253 16.39 3.45 -5.17
C ALA A 253 17.72 3.79 -5.85
N ARG A 254 18.05 5.10 -5.80
CA ARG A 254 19.29 5.62 -6.38
C ARG A 254 20.51 5.44 -5.51
N THR A 255 20.34 5.34 -4.20
CA THR A 255 21.44 5.25 -3.25
C THR A 255 21.75 3.80 -2.94
N PRO A 256 23.00 3.33 -3.14
CA PRO A 256 23.41 2.01 -2.67
C PRO A 256 23.18 1.84 -1.16
N GLY A 257 22.70 0.66 -0.76
CA GLY A 257 22.37 0.36 0.63
C GLY A 257 21.04 0.97 1.13
N PHE A 258 20.25 1.55 0.26
CA PHE A 258 18.96 2.16 0.63
C PHE A 258 18.01 1.19 1.32
N PHE A 259 18.07 -0.09 0.94
CA PHE A 259 17.19 -1.13 1.46
C PHE A 259 17.83 -2.02 2.55
N ASP A 260 19.01 -1.69 3.06
CA ASP A 260 19.71 -2.56 4.02
C ASP A 260 18.87 -2.84 5.27
N ASP A 261 18.26 -1.83 5.86
CA ASP A 261 17.37 -1.98 7.02
C ASP A 261 16.10 -2.75 6.66
N TRP A 262 15.56 -2.50 5.47
CA TRP A 262 14.36 -3.20 4.99
C TRP A 262 14.63 -4.67 4.69
N ASP A 263 15.77 -5.00 4.05
CA ASP A 263 16.19 -6.37 3.76
C ASP A 263 16.45 -7.14 5.08
N ALA A 264 17.04 -6.50 6.08
CA ALA A 264 17.20 -7.07 7.41
C ALA A 264 15.85 -7.35 8.07
N GLY A 265 14.87 -6.44 7.93
CA GLY A 265 13.50 -6.61 8.43
C GLY A 265 12.77 -7.76 7.73
N VAL A 266 12.88 -7.87 6.40
CA VAL A 266 12.28 -8.98 5.62
C VAL A 266 12.85 -10.32 6.05
N ALA A 267 14.18 -10.42 6.18
CA ALA A 267 14.82 -11.64 6.65
C ALA A 267 14.37 -12.03 8.08
N ALA A 268 14.21 -11.07 8.97
CA ALA A 268 13.68 -11.31 10.31
C ALA A 268 12.23 -11.82 10.27
N HIS A 269 11.38 -11.25 9.40
CA HIS A 269 9.98 -11.70 9.23
C HIS A 269 9.89 -13.13 8.70
N GLU A 270 10.70 -13.49 7.69
CA GLU A 270 10.75 -14.85 7.15
C GLU A 270 11.21 -15.85 8.23
N GLN A 271 12.17 -15.47 9.05
CA GLN A 271 12.61 -16.28 10.18
C GLN A 271 11.51 -16.45 11.22
N ILE A 272 10.82 -15.37 11.61
CA ILE A 272 9.67 -15.42 12.52
C ILE A 272 8.57 -16.35 11.97
N ALA A 273 8.19 -16.20 10.71
CA ALA A 273 7.17 -17.03 10.06
C ALA A 273 7.57 -18.52 10.08
N SER A 274 8.82 -18.85 9.77
CA SER A 274 9.36 -20.21 9.82
C SER A 274 9.35 -20.79 11.24
N LEU A 275 9.75 -20.00 12.24
CA LEU A 275 9.74 -20.40 13.65
C LEU A 275 8.32 -20.65 14.15
N LEU A 276 7.36 -19.77 13.84
CA LEU A 276 5.96 -19.97 14.20
C LEU A 276 5.40 -21.24 13.56
N ALA A 277 5.70 -21.51 12.28
CA ALA A 277 5.25 -22.70 11.59
C ALA A 277 5.77 -24.01 12.23
N THR A 278 6.96 -23.97 12.83
CA THR A 278 7.62 -25.16 13.42
C THR A 278 7.40 -25.31 14.92
N ARG A 279 7.18 -24.21 15.65
CA ARG A 279 7.14 -24.16 17.11
C ARG A 279 5.75 -24.07 17.71
N THR A 280 4.71 -23.77 16.90
CA THR A 280 3.32 -23.73 17.36
C THR A 280 2.53 -24.95 16.85
N ALA A 281 1.50 -25.36 17.60
CA ALA A 281 0.65 -26.46 17.18
C ALA A 281 -0.22 -26.10 15.94
N PRO A 282 -0.49 -27.04 15.02
CA PRO A 282 -1.41 -26.81 13.91
C PRO A 282 -2.79 -26.33 14.40
N GLY A 283 -3.33 -25.28 13.74
CA GLY A 283 -4.64 -24.74 14.07
C GLY A 283 -4.68 -23.86 15.33
N ALA A 284 -3.60 -23.77 16.09
CA ALA A 284 -3.58 -22.93 17.28
C ALA A 284 -3.52 -21.44 16.94
N THR A 285 -4.29 -20.63 17.65
CA THR A 285 -4.20 -19.16 17.57
C THR A 285 -2.92 -18.70 18.26
N THR A 286 -2.14 -17.90 17.54
CA THR A 286 -0.92 -17.28 18.03
C THR A 286 -1.05 -15.77 17.91
N LEU A 287 -0.97 -15.06 19.02
CA LEU A 287 -0.88 -13.60 19.02
C LEU A 287 0.57 -13.20 18.78
N VAL A 288 0.82 -12.34 17.83
CA VAL A 288 2.18 -11.85 17.50
C VAL A 288 2.24 -10.37 17.77
N ILE A 289 3.13 -9.99 18.67
CA ILE A 289 3.34 -8.62 19.17
C ILE A 289 4.63 -8.07 18.58
N GLY A 290 4.64 -6.81 18.24
CA GLY A 290 5.77 -6.13 17.61
C GLY A 290 5.74 -6.21 16.09
N GLU A 291 6.82 -5.77 15.45
CA GLU A 291 6.92 -5.72 13.99
C GLU A 291 7.12 -7.12 13.38
N ALA A 292 6.04 -7.87 13.31
CA ALA A 292 6.06 -9.22 12.75
C ALA A 292 5.74 -9.29 11.24
N GLY A 293 5.43 -8.16 10.61
CA GLY A 293 5.08 -8.09 9.19
C GLY A 293 3.81 -8.86 8.80
N ASP A 294 3.67 -9.21 7.53
CA ASP A 294 2.56 -10.00 7.03
C ASP A 294 2.80 -11.49 7.30
N LEU A 295 2.11 -12.02 8.30
CA LEU A 295 2.16 -13.44 8.68
C LEU A 295 1.10 -14.30 8.00
N SER A 296 0.35 -13.78 7.02
CA SER A 296 -0.71 -14.51 6.29
C SER A 296 -0.19 -15.77 5.58
N GLY A 297 1.11 -15.82 5.30
CA GLY A 297 1.79 -16.95 4.66
C GLY A 297 2.08 -18.17 5.57
N VAL A 298 1.85 -18.08 6.89
CA VAL A 298 2.11 -19.18 7.82
C VAL A 298 1.02 -20.26 7.70
N LYS A 299 1.22 -21.19 6.78
CA LYS A 299 0.23 -22.24 6.45
C LYS A 299 -0.14 -23.08 7.67
N GLY A 300 -1.43 -23.32 7.87
CA GLY A 300 -1.97 -24.20 8.92
C GLY A 300 -1.86 -23.61 10.32
N ARG A 301 -1.69 -22.31 10.45
CA ARG A 301 -1.65 -21.53 11.69
C ARG A 301 -2.59 -20.34 11.58
N SER A 302 -2.99 -19.79 12.70
CA SER A 302 -3.82 -18.59 12.78
C SER A 302 -3.07 -17.48 13.53
N PRO A 303 -2.00 -16.91 12.94
CA PRO A 303 -1.31 -15.79 13.56
C PRO A 303 -2.20 -14.54 13.48
N VAL A 304 -2.31 -13.83 14.59
CA VAL A 304 -3.00 -12.55 14.70
C VAL A 304 -1.97 -11.52 15.12
N ALA A 305 -1.59 -10.64 14.20
CA ALA A 305 -0.72 -9.52 14.52
C ALA A 305 -1.45 -8.53 15.44
N LEU A 306 -0.81 -8.13 16.51
CA LEU A 306 -1.27 -7.09 17.41
C LEU A 306 -0.33 -5.89 17.31
N THR A 307 -0.87 -4.78 16.85
CA THR A 307 -0.27 -3.46 17.02
C THR A 307 -0.85 -2.88 18.32
N ALA A 308 -0.18 -3.12 19.43
CA ALA A 308 -0.54 -2.51 20.69
C ALA A 308 0.61 -1.58 21.10
N THR A 309 0.27 -0.40 21.56
CA THR A 309 1.21 0.65 21.96
C THR A 309 1.34 0.74 23.49
N SER A 310 0.59 -0.11 24.23
CA SER A 310 0.66 -0.16 25.69
C SER A 310 0.35 -1.56 26.23
N ASP A 311 0.86 -1.84 27.44
CA ASP A 311 0.59 -3.09 28.16
C ASP A 311 -0.91 -3.35 28.38
N ASP A 312 -1.70 -2.29 28.60
CA ASP A 312 -3.15 -2.41 28.85
C ASP A 312 -3.91 -2.78 27.58
N GLU A 313 -3.54 -2.22 26.43
CA GLU A 313 -4.11 -2.62 25.13
C GLU A 313 -3.78 -4.08 24.78
N LEU A 314 -2.56 -4.53 25.08
CA LEU A 314 -2.14 -5.91 24.89
C LEU A 314 -2.94 -6.86 25.78
N ARG A 315 -3.13 -6.54 27.04
CA ARG A 315 -3.93 -7.32 28.00
C ARG A 315 -5.37 -7.44 27.53
N ALA A 316 -6.01 -6.32 27.15
CA ALA A 316 -7.36 -6.30 26.62
C ALA A 316 -7.49 -7.12 25.33
N ALA A 317 -6.49 -7.04 24.44
CA ALA A 317 -6.48 -7.83 23.22
C ALA A 317 -6.33 -9.33 23.46
N MET A 318 -5.63 -9.73 24.52
CA MET A 318 -5.45 -11.14 24.91
C MET A 318 -6.71 -11.71 25.59
N GLU A 319 -7.36 -10.95 26.47
CA GLU A 319 -8.55 -11.39 27.22
C GLU A 319 -9.75 -11.72 26.31
N GLY A 320 -9.83 -11.10 25.13
CA GLY A 320 -10.89 -11.34 24.14
C GLY A 320 -10.63 -12.50 23.17
N ARG A 321 -9.52 -13.22 23.27
CA ARG A 321 -9.10 -14.22 22.28
C ARG A 321 -8.64 -15.52 22.95
N ASP A 322 -9.11 -16.65 22.41
CA ASP A 322 -8.63 -17.98 22.78
C ASP A 322 -7.27 -18.24 22.11
N ALA A 323 -6.23 -17.60 22.66
CA ALA A 323 -4.86 -17.72 22.15
C ALA A 323 -4.10 -18.79 22.94
N ARG A 324 -3.52 -19.74 22.23
CA ARG A 324 -2.63 -20.76 22.83
C ARG A 324 -1.19 -20.28 22.95
N TYR A 325 -0.75 -19.41 22.04
CA TYR A 325 0.61 -18.90 22.03
C TYR A 325 0.63 -17.37 21.94
N VAL A 326 1.65 -16.79 22.55
CA VAL A 326 2.00 -15.39 22.37
C VAL A 326 3.47 -15.33 21.93
N ALA A 327 3.70 -14.62 20.83
CA ALA A 327 5.01 -14.41 20.25
C ALA A 327 5.37 -12.93 20.32
N LEU A 328 6.55 -12.58 20.82
CA LEU A 328 7.10 -11.24 20.80
C LEU A 328 8.23 -11.18 19.75
N ALA A 329 8.00 -10.42 18.69
CA ALA A 329 9.01 -10.14 17.69
C ALA A 329 10.13 -9.25 18.28
N GLY A 330 11.39 -9.51 17.93
CA GLY A 330 12.55 -8.87 18.55
C GLY A 330 13.10 -9.60 19.78
N GLY A 331 12.51 -10.72 20.18
CA GLY A 331 13.03 -11.64 21.19
C GLY A 331 13.30 -11.01 22.55
N ALA A 332 14.42 -11.36 23.16
CA ALA A 332 14.81 -10.88 24.49
C ALA A 332 15.00 -9.36 24.53
N ALA A 333 15.60 -8.77 23.49
CA ALA A 333 15.85 -7.33 23.44
C ALA A 333 14.53 -6.51 23.45
N ALA A 334 13.50 -7.00 22.76
CA ALA A 334 12.19 -6.37 22.79
C ALA A 334 11.51 -6.55 24.15
N ALA A 335 11.58 -7.74 24.75
CA ALA A 335 11.00 -8.01 26.07
C ALA A 335 11.59 -7.16 27.19
N ASP A 336 12.86 -6.78 27.07
CA ASP A 336 13.58 -5.94 28.03
C ASP A 336 13.44 -4.44 27.73
N SER A 337 12.77 -4.07 26.63
CA SER A 337 12.51 -2.68 26.29
C SER A 337 11.49 -2.03 27.23
N ALA A 338 11.57 -0.70 27.37
CA ALA A 338 10.60 0.04 28.19
C ALA A 338 9.16 -0.08 27.66
N GLU A 339 9.01 -0.31 26.38
CA GLU A 339 7.72 -0.47 25.69
C GLU A 339 6.96 -1.72 26.15
N TYR A 340 7.68 -2.83 26.44
CA TYR A 340 7.09 -4.12 26.81
C TYR A 340 7.52 -4.60 28.23
N ALA A 341 8.01 -3.69 29.08
CA ALA A 341 8.56 -4.02 30.39
C ALA A 341 7.58 -4.77 31.31
N GLY A 342 6.27 -4.52 31.19
CA GLY A 342 5.22 -5.21 31.96
C GLY A 342 4.73 -6.51 31.32
N LEU A 343 5.02 -6.74 30.04
CA LEU A 343 4.46 -7.85 29.27
C LEU A 343 5.10 -9.20 29.64
N ALA A 344 6.41 -9.28 29.74
CA ALA A 344 7.11 -10.53 30.05
C ALA A 344 6.73 -11.09 31.44
N PRO A 345 6.67 -10.30 32.53
CA PRO A 345 6.14 -10.76 33.81
C PRO A 345 4.70 -11.27 33.71
N TYR A 346 3.83 -10.53 33.03
CA TYR A 346 2.44 -10.91 32.84
C TYR A 346 2.26 -12.24 32.10
N LEU A 347 3.05 -12.48 31.03
CA LEU A 347 3.04 -13.74 30.29
C LEU A 347 3.64 -14.90 31.06
N ASN A 348 4.69 -14.68 31.86
CA ASN A 348 5.32 -15.71 32.68
C ASN A 348 4.40 -16.22 33.79
N GLU A 349 3.42 -15.43 34.24
CA GLU A 349 2.39 -15.87 35.18
C GLU A 349 1.33 -16.76 34.50
N ARG A 350 1.13 -16.62 33.20
CA ARG A 350 0.04 -17.26 32.40
C ARG A 350 0.49 -18.38 31.51
N GLY A 351 1.80 -18.55 31.36
CA GLY A 351 2.37 -19.52 30.46
C GLY A 351 3.85 -19.75 30.75
N LYS A 352 4.48 -20.50 29.87
CA LYS A 352 5.92 -20.76 29.91
C LYS A 352 6.58 -20.35 28.61
N VAL A 353 7.80 -19.85 28.68
CA VAL A 353 8.62 -19.63 27.48
C VAL A 353 8.97 -21.00 26.90
N VAL A 354 8.54 -21.25 25.66
CA VAL A 354 8.80 -22.50 24.94
C VAL A 354 9.86 -22.37 23.87
N PHE A 355 10.16 -21.12 23.50
CA PHE A 355 11.21 -20.81 22.53
C PHE A 355 11.72 -19.38 22.72
N GLU A 356 13.04 -19.17 22.56
CA GLU A 356 13.67 -17.86 22.60
C GLU A 356 14.91 -17.84 21.71
N GLU A 357 14.92 -16.90 20.77
CA GLU A 357 16.08 -16.49 19.95
C GLU A 357 16.08 -14.97 19.77
N ALA A 358 17.12 -14.44 19.13
CA ALA A 358 17.32 -12.99 18.98
C ALA A 358 16.13 -12.26 18.33
N CYS A 359 15.37 -12.94 17.44
CA CYS A 359 14.26 -12.33 16.70
C CYS A 359 12.87 -12.69 17.26
N LEU A 360 12.76 -13.65 18.18
CA LEU A 360 11.46 -14.14 18.65
C LEU A 360 11.55 -14.74 20.06
N ARG A 361 10.64 -14.31 20.94
CA ARG A 361 10.33 -15.01 22.19
C ARG A 361 8.91 -15.53 22.12
N LEU A 362 8.69 -16.82 22.41
CA LEU A 362 7.41 -17.50 22.31
C LEU A 362 7.00 -18.08 23.65
N TRP A 363 5.80 -17.74 24.10
CA TRP A 363 5.13 -18.33 25.27
C TRP A 363 4.03 -19.26 24.79
N GLU A 364 3.93 -20.44 25.44
CA GLU A 364 2.74 -21.29 25.42
C GLU A 364 1.92 -21.00 26.69
N LEU A 365 0.71 -20.51 26.51
CA LEU A 365 -0.19 -20.16 27.61
C LEU A 365 -0.75 -21.43 28.25
N HIS A 366 -1.01 -21.39 29.56
CA HIS A 366 -1.75 -22.46 30.26
C HIS A 366 -3.16 -22.49 29.75
N GLU A 367 -3.70 -23.72 29.60
CA GLU A 367 -5.13 -23.88 29.29
C GLU A 367 -5.94 -23.26 30.44
N THR A 368 -6.81 -22.31 30.11
CA THR A 368 -7.74 -21.75 31.09
C THR A 368 -8.67 -22.88 31.49
N PRO A 369 -8.79 -23.25 32.79
CA PRO A 369 -9.71 -24.29 33.19
C PRO A 369 -11.11 -23.93 32.70
N ALA A 370 -11.75 -24.82 31.92
CA ALA A 370 -13.13 -24.67 31.53
C ALA A 370 -14.00 -24.67 32.80
N GLY A 371 -14.35 -23.48 33.33
CA GLY A 371 -15.17 -23.45 34.55
C GLY A 371 -15.17 -22.16 35.35
N ALA A 372 -14.55 -21.07 34.91
CA ALA A 372 -14.63 -19.78 35.62
C ALA A 372 -15.50 -18.75 34.87
N GLN A 373 -16.65 -19.20 34.35
CA GLN A 373 -17.74 -18.31 33.95
C GLN A 373 -18.90 -18.52 34.92
N GLY A 374 -19.10 -17.51 35.80
CA GLY A 374 -20.34 -17.30 36.52
C GLY A 374 -20.38 -17.81 37.94
N GLU A 375 -20.09 -16.92 38.84
CA GLU A 375 -20.88 -16.66 40.06
C GLU A 375 -20.49 -15.27 40.56
N GLY A 376 -21.41 -14.28 40.36
CA GLY A 376 -21.24 -12.94 40.89
C GLY A 376 -22.17 -11.96 40.21
#